data_4ab7bc008d6490900443b372f584331b
#
_entry.id   4ab7bc008d6490900443b372f584331b
#
_cell.length_a   1.000
_cell.length_b   1.000
_cell.length_c   1.000
_cell.angle_alpha   90.00
_cell.angle_beta   90.00
_cell.angle_gamma   90.00
#
_symmetry.space_group_name_H-M   'P 1'
#
loop_
_entity.id
_entity.type
_entity.pdbx_description
1 polymer ?
#
loop_
_entity_poly.entity_id
_entity_poly.type
_entity_poly.pdbx_seq_one_letter_code
_entity_poly.pdbx_strand_id
1 'polypeptide(L)'
;MERRVRATGHENVSAEHASTFELTSDDWLTPAGDCILAVEADTVPADFDAEFVEACQSHEATITVTLRADGHEEAIEGRGHPDLSFENDRSMVGRTSDYVDDRTVMVGADKAA
;
A
#
# COMPACT_ATOMS: atom_id res chain seq x y z
N MET A 1 -5.29 7.46 -13.55
CA MET A 1 -6.38 6.92 -12.70
C MET A 1 -6.06 7.17 -11.25
N GLU A 2 -7.08 7.44 -10.46
CA GLU A 2 -6.91 7.66 -9.02
C GLU A 2 -7.94 6.86 -8.25
N ARG A 3 -7.52 6.26 -7.15
CA ARG A 3 -8.40 5.58 -6.20
C ARG A 3 -8.06 6.04 -4.81
N ARG A 4 -9.06 6.15 -3.96
CA ARG A 4 -8.90 6.63 -2.60
C ARG A 4 -9.16 5.54 -1.59
N VAL A 5 -8.30 5.46 -0.58
CA VAL A 5 -8.43 4.56 0.55
C VAL A 5 -8.42 5.40 1.82
N ARG A 6 -9.38 5.16 2.69
CA ARG A 6 -9.43 5.80 4.00
C ARG A 6 -9.01 4.78 5.05
N ALA A 7 -8.16 5.21 5.96
CA ALA A 7 -7.67 4.38 7.03
C ALA A 7 -7.47 5.23 8.29
N THR A 8 -7.24 4.58 9.41
CA THR A 8 -7.12 5.21 10.71
C THR A 8 -5.74 4.98 11.27
N GLY A 9 -5.16 5.99 11.91
CA GLY A 9 -3.93 5.83 12.67
C GLY A 9 -4.14 4.96 13.90
N HIS A 10 -3.07 4.40 14.44
CA HIS A 10 -3.10 3.56 15.63
C HIS A 10 -1.91 3.94 16.52
N GLU A 11 -2.09 3.86 17.84
CA GLU A 11 -1.03 4.23 18.80
C GLU A 11 0.24 3.40 18.66
N ASN A 12 0.14 2.18 18.12
CA ASN A 12 1.28 1.29 17.91
C ASN A 12 1.97 1.47 16.55
N VAL A 13 1.53 2.43 15.72
CA VAL A 13 2.19 2.69 14.44
C VAL A 13 3.56 3.30 14.68
N SER A 14 4.61 2.64 14.21
CA SER A 14 5.97 3.18 14.26
C SER A 14 6.50 3.56 12.87
N ALA A 15 6.00 2.90 11.81
CA ALA A 15 6.38 3.16 10.43
C ALA A 15 7.91 3.14 10.24
N GLU A 16 8.60 2.22 10.89
CA GLU A 16 10.06 2.15 10.90
C GLU A 16 10.65 1.16 9.89
N HIS A 17 9.81 0.37 9.20
CA HIS A 17 10.30 -0.64 8.25
C HIS A 17 10.92 0.04 7.04
N ALA A 18 12.12 -0.40 6.64
CA ALA A 18 12.90 0.27 5.59
C ALA A 18 12.54 -0.17 4.18
N SER A 19 11.91 -1.33 4.00
CA SER A 19 11.69 -1.92 2.68
C SER A 19 10.22 -2.10 2.28
N THR A 20 9.28 -1.97 3.22
CA THR A 20 7.84 -2.12 2.94
C THR A 20 7.01 -1.14 3.76
N PHE A 21 5.84 -0.78 3.22
CA PHE A 21 4.80 -0.12 3.98
C PHE A 21 3.48 -0.85 3.74
N GLU A 22 2.60 -0.83 4.73
CA GLU A 22 1.36 -1.60 4.69
C GLU A 22 0.18 -0.81 5.24
N LEU A 23 -0.99 -0.97 4.60
CA LEU A 23 -2.28 -0.53 5.11
C LEU A 23 -3.13 -1.78 5.31
N THR A 24 -3.75 -1.93 6.46
CA THR A 24 -4.57 -3.12 6.76
C THR A 24 -6.01 -2.74 7.08
N SER A 25 -6.94 -3.63 6.71
CA SER A 25 -8.34 -3.50 7.11
C SER A 25 -8.58 -3.94 8.56
N ASP A 26 -7.62 -4.59 9.19
CA ASP A 26 -7.73 -4.95 10.60
C ASP A 26 -7.86 -3.70 11.47
N ASP A 27 -8.51 -3.84 12.64
CA ASP A 27 -8.69 -2.74 13.58
C ASP A 27 -7.64 -2.71 14.69
N TRP A 28 -6.62 -3.55 14.58
CA TRP A 28 -5.57 -3.67 15.59
C TRP A 28 -4.20 -3.86 14.93
N LEU A 29 -3.17 -3.54 15.69
CA LEU A 29 -1.80 -3.88 15.33
C LEU A 29 -0.96 -4.01 16.60
N THR A 30 0.05 -4.88 16.54
CA THR A 30 1.03 -5.01 17.63
C THR A 30 2.23 -4.11 17.36
N PRO A 31 3.03 -3.75 18.39
CA PRO A 31 4.26 -2.99 18.17
C PRO A 31 5.26 -3.65 17.23
N ALA A 32 5.14 -4.97 16.99
CA ALA A 32 5.98 -5.69 16.06
C ALA A 32 5.60 -5.44 14.58
N GLY A 33 4.42 -4.87 14.31
CA GLY A 33 3.99 -4.54 12.95
C GLY A 33 4.55 -3.21 12.47
N ASP A 34 5.86 -3.09 12.37
CA ASP A 34 6.55 -1.82 12.11
C ASP A 34 6.40 -1.32 10.66
N CYS A 35 5.92 -2.15 9.73
CA CYS A 35 5.64 -1.73 8.36
C CYS A 35 4.22 -1.16 8.19
N ILE A 36 3.33 -1.34 9.16
CA ILE A 36 1.95 -0.90 9.05
C ILE A 36 1.87 0.61 9.34
N LEU A 37 1.32 1.37 8.39
CA LEU A 37 1.13 2.81 8.51
C LEU A 37 -0.23 3.18 9.07
N ALA A 38 -1.27 2.39 8.78
CA ALA A 38 -2.63 2.67 9.22
C ALA A 38 -3.45 1.40 9.26
N VAL A 39 -4.49 1.43 10.08
CA VAL A 39 -5.44 0.32 10.28
C VAL A 39 -6.84 0.74 9.82
N GLU A 40 -7.77 -0.18 9.85
CA GLU A 40 -9.18 0.04 9.48
C GLU A 40 -9.33 0.62 8.07
N ALA A 41 -8.48 0.20 7.14
CA ALA A 41 -8.61 0.62 5.75
C ALA A 41 -9.97 0.19 5.20
N ASP A 42 -10.66 1.12 4.53
CA ASP A 42 -11.98 0.86 3.95
C ASP A 42 -11.92 0.12 2.62
N THR A 43 -10.73 -0.03 2.08
CA THR A 43 -10.49 -0.64 0.77
C THR A 43 -9.29 -1.55 0.88
N VAL A 44 -9.41 -2.75 0.32
CA VAL A 44 -8.32 -3.73 0.24
C VAL A 44 -8.03 -4.01 -1.24
N PRO A 45 -6.90 -4.67 -1.57
CA PRO A 45 -6.57 -4.91 -2.99
C PRO A 45 -7.70 -5.53 -3.82
N ALA A 46 -8.44 -6.47 -3.24
CA ALA A 46 -9.53 -7.14 -3.95
C ALA A 46 -10.71 -6.22 -4.30
N ASP A 47 -10.80 -5.05 -3.67
CA ASP A 47 -11.87 -4.08 -3.91
C ASP A 47 -11.61 -3.17 -5.12
N PHE A 48 -10.39 -3.13 -5.63
CA PHE A 48 -10.08 -2.27 -6.78
C PHE A 48 -10.72 -2.82 -8.05
N ASP A 49 -11.22 -1.92 -8.88
CA ASP A 49 -11.85 -2.30 -10.15
C ASP A 49 -10.84 -2.86 -11.16
N ALA A 50 -11.34 -3.70 -12.07
CA ALA A 50 -10.50 -4.39 -13.04
C ALA A 50 -9.69 -3.43 -13.92
N GLU A 51 -10.24 -2.28 -14.29
CA GLU A 51 -9.55 -1.29 -15.11
C GLU A 51 -8.31 -0.74 -14.39
N PHE A 52 -8.44 -0.42 -13.12
CA PHE A 52 -7.33 0.08 -12.31
C PHE A 52 -6.26 -1.01 -12.13
N VAL A 53 -6.69 -2.24 -11.80
CA VAL A 53 -5.78 -3.37 -11.62
C VAL A 53 -4.98 -3.63 -12.89
N GLU A 54 -5.65 -3.66 -14.03
CA GLU A 54 -5.00 -3.89 -15.32
C GLU A 54 -3.96 -2.79 -15.62
N ALA A 55 -4.28 -1.54 -15.31
CA ALA A 55 -3.34 -0.44 -15.50
C ALA A 55 -2.08 -0.59 -14.65
N CYS A 56 -2.19 -1.22 -13.48
CA CYS A 56 -1.05 -1.47 -12.60
C CYS A 56 -0.19 -2.67 -13.02
N GLN A 57 -0.71 -3.55 -13.86
CA GLN A 57 -0.06 -4.80 -14.26
C GLN A 57 0.92 -4.60 -15.43
N SER A 58 1.79 -3.60 -15.29
CA SER A 58 2.81 -3.29 -16.29
C SER A 58 4.06 -2.78 -15.61
N HIS A 59 5.23 -3.21 -16.06
CA HIS A 59 6.51 -2.66 -15.59
C HIS A 59 6.65 -1.17 -15.91
N GLU A 60 5.94 -0.67 -16.89
CA GLU A 60 6.00 0.73 -17.32
C GLU A 60 5.03 1.63 -16.55
N ALA A 61 4.13 1.05 -15.77
CA ALA A 61 3.19 1.84 -14.97
C ALA A 61 3.92 2.55 -13.84
N THR A 62 3.62 3.83 -13.66
CA THR A 62 4.05 4.58 -12.48
C THR A 62 2.89 4.59 -11.49
N ILE A 63 3.16 4.17 -10.27
CA ILE A 63 2.17 4.14 -9.20
C ILE A 63 2.64 5.10 -8.12
N THR A 64 1.78 6.05 -7.76
CA THR A 64 2.07 7.01 -6.70
C THR A 64 1.06 6.82 -5.58
N VAL A 65 1.56 6.63 -4.36
CA VAL A 65 0.73 6.62 -3.16
C VAL A 65 0.93 7.94 -2.44
N THR A 66 -0.14 8.69 -2.28
CA THR A 66 -0.11 9.94 -1.53
C THR A 66 -0.79 9.73 -0.19
N LEU A 67 -0.04 9.92 0.88
CA LEU A 67 -0.52 9.78 2.26
C LEU A 67 -0.86 11.17 2.80
N ARG A 68 -2.08 11.35 3.29
CA ARG A 68 -2.53 12.62 3.87
C ARG A 68 -3.07 12.39 5.27
N ALA A 69 -2.57 13.17 6.23
CA ALA A 69 -3.03 13.14 7.62
C ALA A 69 -2.75 14.48 8.29
N ASP A 70 -3.75 15.06 8.93
CA ASP A 70 -3.62 16.27 9.76
C ASP A 70 -2.93 17.44 9.05
N GLY A 71 -3.23 17.64 7.77
CA GLY A 71 -2.63 18.73 6.98
C GLY A 71 -1.26 18.41 6.42
N HIS A 72 -0.72 17.23 6.71
CA HIS A 72 0.55 16.76 6.15
C HIS A 72 0.29 15.87 4.93
N GLU A 73 1.23 15.90 3.98
CA GLU A 73 1.14 15.09 2.78
C GLU A 73 2.51 14.52 2.45
N GLU A 74 2.55 13.24 2.11
CA GLU A 74 3.76 12.54 1.70
C GLU A 74 3.45 11.69 0.50
N ALA A 75 4.30 11.72 -0.51
CA ALA A 75 4.13 10.92 -1.73
C ALA A 75 5.22 9.86 -1.85
N ILE A 76 4.81 8.65 -2.18
CA ILE A 76 5.70 7.52 -2.43
C ILE A 76 5.48 7.11 -3.88
N GLU A 77 6.53 7.10 -4.68
CA GLU A 77 6.45 6.74 -6.09
C GLU A 77 7.14 5.40 -6.34
N GLY A 78 6.48 4.55 -7.09
CA GLY A 78 7.01 3.25 -7.48
C GLY A 78 6.44 2.84 -8.83
N ARG A 79 6.47 1.55 -9.10
CA ARG A 79 6.05 1.00 -10.39
C ARG A 79 5.07 -0.13 -10.23
N GLY A 80 4.37 -0.43 -11.33
CA GLY A 80 3.56 -1.61 -11.47
C GLY A 80 4.40 -2.85 -11.80
N HIS A 81 3.73 -3.99 -11.89
CA HIS A 81 4.35 -5.27 -12.22
C HIS A 81 3.28 -6.19 -12.79
N PRO A 82 3.59 -6.98 -13.84
CA PRO A 82 2.59 -7.90 -14.43
C PRO A 82 2.01 -8.91 -13.46
N ASP A 83 2.74 -9.26 -12.40
CA ASP A 83 2.31 -10.26 -11.43
C ASP A 83 1.47 -9.70 -10.27
N LEU A 84 1.19 -8.38 -10.24
CA LEU A 84 0.30 -7.81 -9.24
C LEU A 84 -1.10 -8.37 -9.44
N SER A 85 -1.61 -9.13 -8.46
CA SER A 85 -2.90 -9.80 -8.58
C SER A 85 -4.06 -9.01 -7.99
N PHE A 86 -3.81 -8.17 -7.00
CA PHE A 86 -4.85 -7.43 -6.28
C PHE A 86 -5.94 -8.37 -5.74
N GLU A 87 -5.54 -9.54 -5.26
CA GLU A 87 -6.49 -10.55 -4.77
C GLU A 87 -6.65 -10.56 -3.25
N ASN A 88 -5.75 -9.92 -2.52
CA ASN A 88 -5.80 -9.94 -1.05
C ASN A 88 -7.00 -9.15 -0.54
N ASP A 89 -7.73 -9.73 0.40
CA ASP A 89 -8.93 -9.12 0.98
C ASP A 89 -8.70 -8.53 2.36
N ARG A 90 -7.46 -8.34 2.77
CA ARG A 90 -7.14 -7.90 4.14
C ARG A 90 -6.19 -6.70 4.19
N SER A 91 -5.12 -6.71 3.43
CA SER A 91 -4.11 -5.65 3.49
C SER A 91 -3.45 -5.39 2.15
N MET A 92 -2.84 -4.21 2.01
CA MET A 92 -2.07 -3.84 0.84
C MET A 92 -0.68 -3.41 1.25
N VAL A 93 0.33 -3.79 0.44
CA VAL A 93 1.74 -3.57 0.73
C VAL A 93 2.42 -2.91 -0.45
N GLY A 94 3.17 -1.84 -0.18
CA GLY A 94 4.11 -1.27 -1.14
C GLY A 94 5.53 -1.70 -0.77
N ARG A 95 6.35 -1.98 -1.78
CA ARG A 95 7.70 -2.53 -1.58
C ARG A 95 8.74 -1.72 -2.33
N THR A 96 9.89 -1.51 -1.70
CA THR A 96 11.05 -0.91 -2.36
C THR A 96 11.74 -1.91 -3.29
N SER A 97 11.57 -3.20 -3.04
CA SER A 97 12.05 -4.28 -3.91
C SER A 97 11.05 -4.55 -5.05
N ASP A 98 11.32 -5.55 -5.87
CA ASP A 98 10.41 -6.03 -6.90
C ASP A 98 9.73 -7.35 -6.53
N TYR A 99 9.78 -7.74 -5.27
CA TYR A 99 9.06 -8.91 -4.76
C TYR A 99 7.54 -8.68 -4.84
N VAL A 100 6.82 -9.71 -5.31
CA VAL A 100 5.36 -9.64 -5.47
C VAL A 100 4.71 -10.83 -4.76
N ASP A 101 3.70 -10.52 -3.93
CA ASP A 101 2.75 -11.50 -3.41
C ASP A 101 1.33 -10.94 -3.62
N ASP A 102 0.31 -11.62 -3.09
CA ASP A 102 -1.09 -11.21 -3.29
C ASP A 102 -1.46 -9.90 -2.59
N ARG A 103 -0.63 -9.40 -1.68
CA ARG A 103 -0.84 -8.13 -0.99
C ARG A 103 -0.14 -6.96 -1.68
N THR A 104 0.80 -7.23 -2.57
CA THR A 104 1.64 -6.20 -3.19
C THR A 104 0.83 -5.38 -4.18
N VAL A 105 0.86 -4.05 -4.03
CA VAL A 105 0.20 -3.11 -4.94
C VAL A 105 1.19 -2.18 -5.65
N MET A 106 2.46 -2.19 -5.25
CA MET A 106 3.51 -1.36 -5.82
C MET A 106 4.85 -2.02 -5.60
N VAL A 107 5.73 -1.96 -6.59
CA VAL A 107 7.13 -2.38 -6.48
C VAL A 107 8.05 -1.18 -6.78
N GLY A 108 9.31 -1.32 -6.44
CA GLY A 108 10.31 -0.29 -6.73
C GLY A 108 9.98 1.06 -6.10
N ALA A 109 9.34 1.08 -4.93
CA ALA A 109 9.01 2.31 -4.23
C ALA A 109 10.27 3.08 -3.86
N ASP A 110 10.24 4.40 -3.98
CA ASP A 110 11.39 5.25 -3.67
C ASP A 110 11.66 5.37 -2.16
N LYS A 111 10.68 5.01 -1.33
CA LYS A 111 10.81 4.96 0.12
C LYS A 111 9.68 4.13 0.73
N ALA A 112 9.82 3.73 1.96
CA ALA A 112 8.81 2.94 2.67
C ALA A 112 8.18 3.67 3.86
N ALA A 113 8.85 4.64 4.43
CA ALA A 113 8.34 5.35 5.61
C ALA A 113 8.88 6.77 5.70
#